data_bd46696617838a5cb31e6547187c2dff
#
_entry.id   bd46696617838a5cb31e6547187c2dff
#
_cell.length_a   1.000
_cell.length_b   1.000
_cell.length_c   1.000
_cell.angle_alpha   90.00
_cell.angle_beta   90.00
_cell.angle_gamma   90.00
#
_symmetry.space_group_name_H-M   'P 1'
#
loop_
_entity.id
_entity.type
_entity.pdbx_description
1 polymer ?
#
loop_
_entity_poly.entity_id
_entity_poly.type
_entity_poly.pdbx_seq_one_letter_code
_entity_poly.pdbx_strand_id
1 'polypeptide(L)'
;VGYIYLDRLLRRRRALAVDSYSVHRLLITTVLSAVKFMDDICYNNAYFAKVGGISLPEMNYLEVDFLFGVGFELNVSPETFGHYCDILQSEMLCLELEPEPLLPPNAAAPGSAMHCCLSEDDGTSATTSNSSSTQQQQLAA
;
A
#
# COMPACT_ATOMS: atom_id res chain seq x y z
N VAL A 1 2.00 -11.48 5.95
CA VAL A 1 2.24 -10.99 7.32
C VAL A 1 1.31 -9.82 7.64
N GLY A 2 1.21 -8.79 6.80
CA GLY A 2 0.35 -7.63 7.05
C GLY A 2 -1.11 -7.99 7.41
N TYR A 3 -1.72 -8.94 6.71
CA TYR A 3 -3.07 -9.42 7.03
C TYR A 3 -3.18 -10.00 8.46
N ILE A 4 -2.15 -10.72 8.91
CA ILE A 4 -2.10 -11.25 10.29
C ILE A 4 -2.08 -10.12 11.32
N TYR A 5 -1.31 -9.05 11.04
CA TYR A 5 -1.25 -7.89 11.91
C TYR A 5 -2.57 -7.13 11.96
N LEU A 6 -3.24 -7.01 10.81
CA LEU A 6 -4.55 -6.39 10.74
C LEU A 6 -5.59 -7.18 11.56
N ASP A 7 -5.63 -8.50 11.41
CA ASP A 7 -6.52 -9.37 12.18
C ASP A 7 -6.24 -9.29 13.69
N ARG A 8 -4.97 -9.28 14.11
CA ARG A 8 -4.59 -9.07 15.51
C ARG A 8 -5.10 -7.74 16.06
N LEU A 9 -4.94 -6.66 15.29
CA LEU A 9 -5.43 -5.34 15.66
C LEU A 9 -6.95 -5.33 15.85
N LEU A 10 -7.68 -5.88 14.88
CA LEU A 10 -9.16 -5.91 14.91
C LEU A 10 -9.70 -6.76 16.06
N ARG A 11 -9.06 -7.88 16.35
CA ARG A 11 -9.42 -8.71 17.50
C ARG A 11 -9.22 -8.03 18.85
N ARG A 12 -8.17 -7.21 18.96
CA ARG A 12 -7.87 -6.47 20.20
C ARG A 12 -8.72 -5.22 20.33
N ARG A 13 -8.92 -4.50 19.23
CA ARG A 13 -9.71 -3.26 19.17
C ARG A 13 -11.08 -3.53 18.56
N ARG A 14 -11.94 -4.26 19.27
CA ARG A 14 -13.30 -4.60 18.79
C ARG A 14 -14.18 -3.38 18.46
N ALA A 15 -13.89 -2.22 19.01
CA ALA A 15 -14.60 -0.97 18.74
C ALA A 15 -14.07 -0.25 17.47
N LEU A 16 -13.01 -0.77 16.83
CA LEU A 16 -12.46 -0.16 15.64
C LEU A 16 -13.39 -0.43 14.46
N ALA A 17 -14.11 0.58 14.02
CA ALA A 17 -14.90 0.50 12.79
C ALA A 17 -13.97 0.56 11.58
N VAL A 18 -14.04 -0.46 10.72
CA VAL A 18 -13.36 -0.46 9.43
C VAL A 18 -14.34 0.08 8.40
N ASP A 19 -14.14 1.29 7.98
CA ASP A 19 -14.93 1.97 6.95
C ASP A 19 -14.05 2.39 5.77
N SER A 20 -14.66 2.94 4.75
CA SER A 20 -13.94 3.39 3.55
C SER A 20 -12.89 4.48 3.85
N TYR A 21 -13.01 5.19 4.96
CA TYR A 21 -12.07 6.22 5.37
C TYR A 21 -10.87 5.65 6.13
N SER A 22 -11.10 4.65 6.97
CA SER A 22 -10.08 4.07 7.84
C SER A 22 -9.29 2.94 7.17
N VAL A 23 -9.90 2.22 6.21
CA VAL A 23 -9.29 1.04 5.59
C VAL A 23 -7.94 1.33 4.94
N HIS A 24 -7.82 2.42 4.19
CA HIS A 24 -6.57 2.78 3.51
C HIS A 24 -5.46 3.13 4.51
N ARG A 25 -5.80 3.86 5.58
CA ARG A 25 -4.87 4.19 6.66
C ARG A 25 -4.41 2.95 7.41
N LEU A 26 -5.31 2.03 7.69
CA LEU A 26 -4.99 0.75 8.32
C LEU A 26 -4.08 -0.10 7.44
N LEU A 27 -4.38 -0.21 6.15
CA LEU A 27 -3.58 -0.99 5.22
C LEU A 27 -2.17 -0.44 5.08
N ILE A 28 -2.00 0.85 4.83
CA ILE A 28 -0.66 1.44 4.66
C ILE A 28 0.18 1.34 5.95
N THR A 29 -0.46 1.51 7.11
CA THR A 29 0.21 1.38 8.41
C THR A 29 0.63 -0.06 8.70
N THR A 30 -0.22 -1.02 8.34
CA THR A 30 0.06 -2.44 8.47
C THR A 30 1.23 -2.87 7.58
N VAL A 31 1.26 -2.39 6.33
CA VAL A 31 2.36 -2.64 5.39
C VAL A 31 3.66 -2.01 5.90
N LEU A 32 3.62 -0.75 6.33
CA LEU A 32 4.76 -0.08 6.96
C LEU A 32 5.36 -0.91 8.10
N SER A 33 4.50 -1.35 9.03
CA SER A 33 4.93 -2.11 10.21
C SER A 33 5.48 -3.48 9.83
N ALA A 34 4.89 -4.13 8.83
CA ALA A 34 5.35 -5.42 8.32
C ALA A 34 6.73 -5.28 7.64
N VAL A 35 6.92 -4.29 6.79
CA VAL A 35 8.19 -4.05 6.11
C VAL A 35 9.28 -3.72 7.13
N LYS A 36 9.04 -2.80 8.07
CA LYS A 36 10.02 -2.44 9.10
C LYS A 36 10.45 -3.61 9.99
N PHE A 37 9.56 -4.58 10.19
CA PHE A 37 9.87 -5.74 11.04
C PHE A 37 10.52 -6.89 10.27
N MET A 38 10.17 -7.08 8.98
CA MET A 38 10.57 -8.24 8.19
C MET A 38 11.76 -7.97 7.28
N ASP A 39 11.92 -6.72 6.81
CA ASP A 39 12.94 -6.37 5.84
C ASP A 39 14.14 -5.70 6.51
N ASP A 40 15.34 -6.06 6.04
CA ASP A 40 16.58 -5.39 6.43
C ASP A 40 16.70 -3.98 5.81
N ILE A 41 16.01 -3.74 4.70
CA ILE A 41 15.96 -2.44 4.03
C ILE A 41 14.77 -1.65 4.55
N CYS A 42 15.01 -0.73 5.46
CA CYS A 42 13.95 0.10 6.03
C CYS A 42 13.70 1.35 5.18
N TYR A 43 12.57 1.39 4.51
CA TYR A 43 12.03 2.65 4.00
C TYR A 43 11.53 3.51 5.17
N ASN A 44 11.75 4.82 5.09
CA ASN A 44 11.29 5.75 6.12
C ASN A 44 9.78 6.04 6.02
N ASN A 45 9.22 6.58 7.09
CA ASN A 45 7.79 6.92 7.13
C ASN A 45 7.37 7.93 6.07
N ALA A 46 8.29 8.79 5.61
CA ALA A 46 8.01 9.76 4.54
C ALA A 46 7.69 9.07 3.21
N TYR A 47 8.35 7.95 2.91
CA TYR A 47 8.06 7.14 1.73
C TYR A 47 6.63 6.57 1.81
N PHE A 48 6.28 5.91 2.92
CA PHE A 48 4.95 5.31 3.10
C PHE A 48 3.84 6.36 3.19
N ALA A 49 4.10 7.51 3.79
CA ALA A 49 3.17 8.63 3.81
C ALA A 49 2.85 9.12 2.39
N LYS A 50 3.88 9.23 1.53
CA LYS A 50 3.70 9.59 0.12
C LYS A 50 2.90 8.54 -0.65
N VAL A 51 3.19 7.25 -0.45
CA VAL A 51 2.45 6.14 -1.09
C VAL A 51 0.99 6.11 -0.62
N GLY A 52 0.76 6.30 0.68
CA GLY A 52 -0.58 6.30 1.28
C GLY A 52 -1.38 7.58 1.06
N GLY A 53 -0.78 8.63 0.48
CA GLY A 53 -1.44 9.92 0.26
C GLY A 53 -1.78 10.66 1.55
N ILE A 54 -1.02 10.43 2.63
CA ILE A 54 -1.20 11.06 3.94
C ILE A 54 0.03 11.88 4.33
N SER A 55 -0.11 12.72 5.35
CA SER A 55 1.00 13.53 5.84
C SER A 55 1.99 12.71 6.67
N LEU A 56 3.26 13.12 6.70
CA LEU A 56 4.27 12.44 7.51
C LEU A 56 3.93 12.43 9.02
N PRO A 57 3.45 13.53 9.64
CA PRO A 57 3.01 13.50 11.04
C PRO A 57 1.86 12.49 11.28
N GLU A 58 0.92 12.41 10.35
CA GLU A 58 -0.17 11.44 10.41
C GLU A 58 0.37 10.00 10.34
N MET A 59 1.28 9.71 9.41
CA MET A 59 1.90 8.40 9.29
C MET A 59 2.64 7.98 10.56
N ASN A 60 3.39 8.92 11.17
CA ASN A 60 4.09 8.67 12.42
C ASN A 60 3.11 8.36 13.58
N TYR A 61 2.01 9.10 13.65
CA TYR A 61 0.98 8.85 14.65
C TYR A 61 0.32 7.48 14.45
N LEU A 62 -0.06 7.15 13.22
CA LEU A 62 -0.70 5.87 12.88
C LEU A 62 0.20 4.68 13.19
N GLU A 63 1.51 4.79 12.93
CA GLU A 63 2.47 3.74 13.26
C GLU A 63 2.50 3.47 14.77
N VAL A 64 2.62 4.52 15.56
CA VAL A 64 2.65 4.40 17.03
C VAL A 64 1.34 3.81 17.56
N ASP A 65 0.19 4.34 17.11
CA ASP A 65 -1.12 3.84 17.51
C ASP A 65 -1.33 2.38 17.11
N PHE A 66 -0.85 1.99 15.94
CA PHE A 66 -0.90 0.61 15.46
C PHE A 66 -0.06 -0.32 16.34
N LEU A 67 1.19 0.04 16.65
CA LEU A 67 2.07 -0.77 17.50
C LEU A 67 1.49 -1.00 18.89
N PHE A 68 0.93 0.03 19.50
CA PHE A 68 0.18 -0.11 20.75
C PHE A 68 -1.08 -0.96 20.58
N GLY A 69 -1.77 -0.82 19.47
CA GLY A 69 -2.98 -1.58 19.15
C GLY A 69 -2.73 -3.07 19.02
N VAL A 70 -1.65 -3.48 18.36
CA VAL A 70 -1.24 -4.89 18.28
C VAL A 70 -0.47 -5.38 19.50
N GLY A 71 -0.16 -4.48 20.45
CA GLY A 71 0.60 -4.76 21.67
C GLY A 71 2.03 -5.19 21.39
N PHE A 72 2.66 -4.66 20.35
CA PHE A 72 4.00 -4.99 19.87
C PHE A 72 4.21 -6.48 19.51
N GLU A 73 3.11 -7.23 19.34
CA GLU A 73 3.17 -8.63 18.91
C GLU A 73 3.34 -8.73 17.40
N LEU A 74 4.55 -8.49 16.91
CA LEU A 74 4.89 -8.52 15.48
C LEU A 74 5.45 -9.88 15.04
N ASN A 75 5.90 -10.72 15.98
CA ASN A 75 6.41 -12.04 15.63
C ASN A 75 5.30 -12.96 15.12
N VAL A 76 5.57 -13.64 14.00
CA VAL A 76 4.64 -14.58 13.36
C VAL A 76 5.37 -15.92 13.23
N SER A 77 4.83 -16.97 13.86
CA SER A 77 5.39 -18.30 13.69
C SER A 77 5.13 -18.85 12.29
N PRO A 78 6.00 -19.74 11.76
CA PRO A 78 5.77 -20.38 10.46
C PRO A 78 4.42 -21.10 10.37
N GLU A 79 3.99 -21.71 11.45
CA GLU A 79 2.69 -22.41 11.54
C GLU A 79 1.52 -21.44 11.39
N THR A 80 1.57 -20.29 12.10
CA THR A 80 0.57 -19.23 11.98
C THR A 80 0.55 -18.69 10.56
N PHE A 81 1.72 -18.44 9.98
CA PHE A 81 1.83 -17.94 8.62
C PHE A 81 1.20 -18.91 7.62
N GLY A 82 1.52 -20.22 7.70
CA GLY A 82 0.95 -21.25 6.85
C GLY A 82 -0.57 -21.30 6.95
N HIS A 83 -1.11 -21.31 8.17
CA HIS A 83 -2.57 -21.32 8.40
C HIS A 83 -3.29 -20.13 7.72
N TYR A 84 -2.73 -18.92 7.83
CA TYR A 84 -3.31 -17.76 7.15
C TYR A 84 -3.17 -17.81 5.62
N CYS A 85 -2.12 -18.43 5.10
CA CYS A 85 -2.00 -18.67 3.66
C CYS A 85 -3.11 -19.60 3.16
N ASP A 86 -3.38 -20.68 3.88
CA ASP A 86 -4.44 -21.65 3.53
C ASP A 86 -5.82 -20.98 3.54
N ILE A 87 -6.11 -20.14 4.54
CA ILE A 87 -7.37 -19.39 4.62
C ILE A 87 -7.51 -18.47 3.41
N LEU A 88 -6.51 -17.66 3.11
CA LEU A 88 -6.56 -16.70 2.01
C LEU A 88 -6.71 -17.38 0.66
N GLN A 89 -6.02 -18.52 0.45
CA GLN A 89 -6.16 -19.30 -0.77
C GLN A 89 -7.59 -19.86 -0.92
N SER A 90 -8.17 -20.36 0.16
CA SER A 90 -9.54 -20.87 0.17
C SER A 90 -10.56 -19.78 -0.13
N GLU A 91 -10.39 -18.58 0.45
CA GLU A 91 -11.28 -17.44 0.19
C GLU A 91 -11.16 -16.93 -1.24
N MET A 92 -9.95 -16.89 -1.82
CA MET A 92 -9.75 -16.51 -3.23
C MET A 92 -10.44 -17.48 -4.18
N LEU A 93 -10.33 -18.80 -3.92
CA LEU A 93 -11.03 -19.82 -4.71
C LEU A 93 -12.55 -19.68 -4.63
N CYS A 94 -13.09 -19.32 -3.47
CA CYS A 94 -14.54 -19.07 -3.32
C CYS A 94 -14.99 -17.86 -4.15
N LEU A 95 -14.20 -16.78 -4.20
CA LEU A 95 -14.52 -15.59 -4.98
C LEU A 95 -14.48 -15.84 -6.49
N GLU A 96 -13.59 -16.72 -6.96
CA GLU A 96 -13.53 -17.10 -8.38
C GLU A 96 -14.68 -18.03 -8.81
N LEU A 97 -15.33 -18.70 -7.86
CA LEU A 97 -16.44 -19.62 -8.10
C LEU A 97 -17.81 -18.96 -7.97
N GLU A 98 -17.93 -17.70 -7.55
CA GLU A 98 -19.18 -16.97 -7.57
C GLU A 98 -19.58 -16.70 -9.04
N PRO A 99 -20.69 -17.28 -9.54
CA PRO A 99 -21.12 -16.95 -10.90
C PRO A 99 -21.51 -15.49 -10.95
N GLU A 100 -20.95 -14.78 -11.92
CA GLU A 100 -21.36 -13.41 -12.25
C GLU A 100 -22.89 -13.34 -12.26
N PRO A 101 -23.50 -12.34 -11.58
CA PRO A 101 -24.94 -12.17 -11.67
C PRO A 101 -25.29 -11.94 -13.13
N LEU A 102 -26.02 -12.89 -13.71
CA LEU A 102 -26.57 -12.80 -15.07
C LEU A 102 -27.37 -11.50 -15.17
N LEU A 103 -26.77 -10.49 -15.73
CA LEU A 103 -27.50 -9.31 -16.18
C LEU A 103 -28.57 -9.76 -17.19
N PRO A 104 -29.81 -9.35 -17.02
CA PRO A 104 -30.85 -9.70 -17.98
C PRO A 104 -30.51 -9.16 -19.36
N PRO A 105 -30.76 -9.91 -20.44
CA PRO A 105 -30.42 -9.48 -21.78
C PRO A 105 -31.47 -8.47 -22.27
N ASN A 106 -31.38 -7.23 -21.84
CA ASN A 106 -31.98 -6.11 -22.59
C ASN A 106 -31.66 -4.74 -21.98
N ALA A 107 -30.57 -4.13 -22.41
CA ALA A 107 -30.46 -2.68 -22.54
C ALA A 107 -29.34 -2.39 -23.53
N ALA A 108 -29.71 -2.26 -24.77
CA ALA A 108 -28.88 -1.66 -25.80
C ALA A 108 -28.66 -0.19 -25.45
N ALA A 109 -27.43 0.22 -25.24
CA ALA A 109 -27.00 1.60 -25.26
C ALA A 109 -25.55 1.73 -25.74
N PRO A 110 -25.23 2.78 -26.50
CA PRO A 110 -24.14 2.79 -27.45
C PRO A 110 -22.82 3.17 -26.80
N GLY A 111 -21.77 2.67 -27.42
CA GLY A 111 -20.35 2.79 -27.16
C GLY A 111 -19.82 4.04 -26.49
N SER A 112 -18.91 3.77 -25.57
CA SER A 112 -17.75 4.62 -25.35
C SER A 112 -16.58 3.72 -24.98
N ALA A 113 -15.78 3.44 -25.98
CA ALA A 113 -14.51 2.74 -25.82
C ALA A 113 -13.55 3.67 -25.08
N MET A 114 -13.29 3.38 -23.82
CA MET A 114 -12.14 3.93 -23.14
C MET A 114 -10.91 3.11 -23.55
N HIS A 115 -10.21 3.65 -24.52
CA HIS A 115 -8.93 3.19 -24.98
C HIS A 115 -7.87 3.58 -23.95
N CYS A 116 -7.35 2.60 -23.24
CA CYS A 116 -6.20 2.79 -22.37
C CYS A 116 -4.96 2.79 -23.25
N CYS A 117 -4.50 3.97 -23.65
CA CYS A 117 -3.23 4.14 -24.35
C CYS A 117 -2.09 4.14 -23.37
N LEU A 118 -1.42 3.03 -23.29
CA LEU A 118 -0.01 2.99 -22.88
C LEU A 118 0.80 3.47 -24.09
N SER A 119 1.29 4.69 -24.04
CA SER A 119 2.27 5.19 -24.99
C SER A 119 3.65 4.96 -24.41
N GLU A 120 4.34 3.99 -24.99
CA GLU A 120 5.79 3.94 -24.98
C GLU A 120 6.27 5.01 -25.97
N ASP A 121 7.03 5.96 -25.52
CA ASP A 121 7.77 6.88 -26.37
C ASP A 121 9.26 6.64 -26.19
N ASP A 122 9.76 5.90 -27.18
CA ASP A 122 11.18 5.78 -27.52
C ASP A 122 11.48 6.83 -28.59
N GLY A 123 12.59 7.55 -28.46
CA GLY A 123 13.03 8.38 -29.58
C GLY A 123 13.88 9.61 -29.25
N THR A 124 15.14 9.42 -29.04
CA THR A 124 16.25 9.87 -29.90
C THR A 124 16.35 11.36 -30.25
N SER A 125 17.48 11.89 -29.88
CA SER A 125 18.38 12.82 -30.63
C SER A 125 18.25 14.32 -30.44
N ALA A 126 19.31 14.80 -29.99
CA ALA A 126 20.29 15.71 -30.61
C ALA A 126 20.38 17.13 -30.08
N THR A 127 21.58 17.33 -29.56
CA THR A 127 22.50 18.48 -29.78
C THR A 127 22.03 19.90 -29.46
N THR A 128 22.70 20.57 -28.60
CA THR A 128 23.77 21.52 -28.85
C THR A 128 23.84 22.60 -27.76
N SER A 129 24.98 22.65 -27.14
CA SER A 129 25.82 23.82 -26.80
C SER A 129 25.35 24.89 -25.82
N ASN A 130 26.17 25.00 -24.87
CA ASN A 130 27.00 26.12 -24.48
C ASN A 130 26.62 26.98 -23.28
N SER A 131 27.64 27.09 -22.49
CA SER A 131 28.21 28.25 -21.77
C SER A 131 27.91 28.38 -20.29
N SER A 132 28.93 27.98 -19.54
CA SER A 132 29.71 28.79 -18.59
C SER A 132 28.96 29.68 -17.60
N SER A 133 29.09 29.40 -16.33
CA SER A 133 29.80 30.30 -15.41
C SER A 133 29.86 29.71 -14.00
N THR A 134 31.05 29.46 -13.59
CA THR A 134 31.67 29.45 -12.29
C THR A 134 31.06 30.46 -11.32
N GLN A 135 30.77 30.03 -10.08
CA GLN A 135 31.25 30.77 -8.90
C GLN A 135 31.21 29.90 -7.64
N GLN A 136 32.39 29.61 -7.16
CA GLN A 136 32.70 29.22 -5.79
C GLN A 136 32.47 30.41 -4.85
N GLN A 137 32.07 30.09 -3.62
CA GLN A 137 32.47 30.73 -2.36
C GLN A 137 31.80 29.90 -1.26
N GLN A 138 32.48 29.09 -0.52
CA GLN A 138 33.47 29.29 0.52
C GLN A 138 32.96 30.07 1.75
N LEU A 139 33.02 29.38 2.85
CA LEU A 139 33.39 29.64 4.26
C LEU A 139 32.33 30.22 5.21
N ALA A 140 32.11 29.45 6.25
CA ALA A 140 32.60 29.58 7.64
C ALA A 140 31.83 30.59 8.54
N ALA A 141 31.24 30.09 9.54
CA ALA A 141 31.48 30.27 10.97
C ALA A 141 30.52 29.36 11.75
#